data_14e1e690a6d6ba89fbff2644ac52e214
#
_entry.id   14e1e690a6d6ba89fbff2644ac52e214
#
_cell.length_a   1.000
_cell.length_b   1.000
_cell.length_c   1.000
_cell.angle_alpha   90.00
_cell.angle_beta   90.00
_cell.angle_gamma   90.00
#
_symmetry.space_group_name_H-M   'P 1'
#
loop_
_entity.id
_entity.type
_entity.pdbx_description
1 polymer ?
#
loop_
_entity_poly.entity_id
_entity_poly.type
_entity_poly.pdbx_seq_one_letter_code
_entity_poly.pdbx_strand_id
1 'polypeptide(L)'
;PKVSSPADGFFVPYLANVVGAKKAREMWMLCRRYPASQALAMGLVNEVVPRADLEAAVDRWCEDMLRLSPGCLEILKASFDQMMDGYAEMGVISSSMYPDWFDLPEGKEGGAAFVEKRKPRFWEIREREAELRQRLAEESERKK
;
A
#
# COMPACT_ATOMS: atom_id res chain seq x y z
N PRO A 1 2.90 6.56 -0.32
CA PRO A 1 2.87 8.01 -0.10
C PRO A 1 4.06 8.77 -0.67
N LYS A 2 5.30 8.20 -0.69
CA LYS A 2 6.50 8.91 -1.15
C LYS A 2 6.45 9.46 -2.57
N VAL A 3 5.76 8.77 -3.46
CA VAL A 3 5.65 9.10 -4.89
C VAL A 3 4.21 9.50 -5.27
N SER A 4 3.42 9.95 -4.30
CA SER A 4 2.01 10.31 -4.46
C SER A 4 1.13 9.18 -5.03
N SER A 5 1.57 7.92 -4.94
CA SER A 5 0.72 6.78 -5.27
C SER A 5 -0.03 6.36 -4.01
N PRO A 6 -1.35 6.54 -3.94
CA PRO A 6 -2.14 6.06 -2.83
C PRO A 6 -2.17 4.53 -2.86
N ALA A 7 -1.95 3.91 -1.71
CA ALA A 7 -2.26 2.51 -1.54
C ALA A 7 -3.66 2.41 -0.96
N ASP A 8 -4.54 1.74 -1.63
CA ASP A 8 -5.91 1.47 -1.17
C ASP A 8 -6.33 0.03 -1.46
N GLY A 9 -7.62 -0.25 -1.24
CA GLY A 9 -8.14 -1.57 -1.45
C GLY A 9 -7.68 -2.58 -0.40
N PHE A 10 -7.83 -3.83 -0.72
CA PHE A 10 -7.61 -4.93 0.20
C PHE A 10 -6.16 -5.06 0.72
N PHE A 11 -5.17 -4.57 -0.01
CA PHE A 11 -3.76 -4.66 0.40
C PHE A 11 -3.48 -3.99 1.74
N VAL A 12 -4.14 -2.86 2.01
CA VAL A 12 -3.89 -2.08 3.23
C VAL A 12 -4.39 -2.81 4.49
N PRO A 13 -5.67 -3.21 4.60
CA PRO A 13 -6.14 -3.97 5.76
C PRO A 13 -5.58 -5.39 5.80
N TYR A 14 -5.31 -6.03 4.66
CA TYR A 14 -4.72 -7.36 4.63
C TYR A 14 -3.34 -7.41 5.29
N LEU A 15 -2.48 -6.42 5.03
CA LEU A 15 -1.20 -6.34 5.72
C LEU A 15 -1.37 -6.28 7.24
N ALA A 16 -2.44 -5.65 7.73
CA ALA A 16 -2.74 -5.60 9.16
C ALA A 16 -3.05 -6.98 9.75
N ASN A 17 -3.66 -7.89 8.97
CA ASN A 17 -3.87 -9.27 9.39
C ASN A 17 -2.55 -10.06 9.48
N VAL A 18 -1.56 -9.73 8.63
CA VAL A 18 -0.27 -10.44 8.59
C VAL A 18 0.66 -9.96 9.70
N VAL A 19 0.87 -8.65 9.84
CA VAL A 19 1.89 -8.08 10.74
C VAL A 19 1.32 -7.32 11.94
N GLY A 20 0.00 -7.29 12.07
CA GLY A 20 -0.72 -6.52 13.06
C GLY A 20 -0.91 -5.05 12.68
N ALA A 21 -2.01 -4.45 13.16
CA ALA A 21 -2.48 -3.13 12.73
C ALA A 21 -1.47 -1.99 12.97
N LYS A 22 -0.72 -2.02 14.07
CA LYS A 22 0.28 -0.98 14.38
C LYS A 22 1.45 -1.01 13.40
N LYS A 23 1.97 -2.21 13.13
CA LYS A 23 3.11 -2.39 12.22
C LYS A 23 2.70 -2.10 10.77
N ALA A 24 1.52 -2.54 10.36
CA ALA A 24 0.99 -2.23 9.03
C ALA A 24 0.86 -0.71 8.82
N ARG A 25 0.32 0.05 9.77
CA ARG A 25 0.25 1.53 9.70
C ARG A 25 1.63 2.16 9.60
N GLU A 26 2.60 1.72 10.42
CA GLU A 26 3.97 2.19 10.33
C GLU A 26 4.57 1.98 8.93
N MET A 27 4.38 0.78 8.38
CA MET A 27 4.88 0.44 7.04
C MET A 27 4.25 1.30 5.94
N TRP A 28 2.92 1.40 5.93
CA TRP A 28 2.20 2.14 4.90
C TRP A 28 2.36 3.66 5.01
N MET A 29 2.25 4.23 6.22
CA MET A 29 2.27 5.67 6.43
C MET A 29 3.68 6.26 6.38
N LEU A 30 4.68 5.55 6.89
CA LEU A 30 6.05 6.05 6.97
C LEU A 30 6.95 5.56 5.82
N CYS A 31 6.50 4.59 5.02
CA CYS A 31 7.28 3.99 3.93
C CYS A 31 8.69 3.57 4.37
N ARG A 32 8.83 3.03 5.57
CA ARG A 32 10.11 2.55 6.09
C ARG A 32 10.54 1.27 5.38
N ARG A 33 11.85 1.06 5.30
CA ARG A 33 12.43 -0.20 4.82
C ARG A 33 12.77 -1.08 6.01
N TYR A 34 12.53 -2.38 5.87
CA TYR A 34 12.78 -3.39 6.89
C TYR A 34 13.75 -4.43 6.32
N PRO A 35 14.81 -4.82 7.05
CA PRO A 35 15.65 -5.93 6.66
C PRO A 35 14.87 -7.26 6.74
N ALA A 36 15.33 -8.27 5.99
CA ALA A 36 14.68 -9.58 5.93
C ALA A 36 14.48 -10.23 7.30
N SER A 37 15.43 -10.08 8.22
CA SER A 37 15.32 -10.59 9.59
C SER A 37 14.16 -9.99 10.38
N GLN A 38 13.87 -8.70 10.18
CA GLN A 38 12.71 -8.06 10.80
C GLN A 38 11.40 -8.50 10.10
N ALA A 39 11.42 -8.70 8.78
CA ALA A 39 10.28 -9.23 8.05
C ALA A 39 9.89 -10.63 8.57
N LEU A 40 10.87 -11.50 8.83
CA LEU A 40 10.66 -12.80 9.46
C LEU A 40 10.09 -12.65 10.87
N ALA A 41 10.70 -11.81 11.70
CA ALA A 41 10.28 -11.63 13.09
C ALA A 41 8.84 -11.10 13.24
N MET A 42 8.33 -10.32 12.26
CA MET A 42 6.95 -9.81 12.25
C MET A 42 5.96 -10.70 11.48
N GLY A 43 6.40 -11.85 10.96
CA GLY A 43 5.53 -12.77 10.22
C GLY A 43 5.19 -12.32 8.79
N LEU A 44 5.93 -11.36 8.23
CA LEU A 44 5.72 -10.90 6.86
C LEU A 44 6.21 -11.91 5.82
N VAL A 45 7.24 -12.67 6.16
CA VAL A 45 7.80 -13.75 5.35
C VAL A 45 7.95 -15.01 6.22
N ASN A 46 7.90 -16.18 5.60
CA ASN A 46 7.93 -17.47 6.29
C ASN A 46 9.37 -17.96 6.55
N GLU A 47 10.30 -17.60 5.67
CA GLU A 47 11.70 -18.04 5.76
C GLU A 47 12.61 -16.94 5.19
N VAL A 48 13.84 -16.89 5.70
CA VAL A 48 14.92 -16.03 5.17
C VAL A 48 16.14 -16.90 4.98
N VAL A 49 16.67 -16.91 3.75
CA VAL A 49 17.86 -17.67 3.36
C VAL A 49 18.87 -16.77 2.65
N PRO A 50 20.13 -17.16 2.56
CA PRO A 50 21.08 -16.49 1.67
C PRO A 50 20.56 -16.47 0.24
N ARG A 51 20.90 -15.40 -0.51
CA ARG A 51 20.43 -15.22 -1.90
C ARG A 51 20.75 -16.43 -2.80
N ALA A 52 21.91 -17.06 -2.60
CA ALA A 52 22.32 -18.23 -3.38
C ALA A 52 21.42 -19.46 -3.14
N ASP A 53 20.74 -19.52 -1.99
CA ASP A 53 19.93 -20.68 -1.58
C ASP A 53 18.42 -20.45 -1.81
N LEU A 54 18.04 -19.30 -2.38
CA LEU A 54 16.63 -18.92 -2.54
C LEU A 54 15.85 -19.95 -3.35
N GLU A 55 16.35 -20.32 -4.53
CA GLU A 55 15.68 -21.27 -5.42
C GLU A 55 15.54 -22.65 -4.73
N ALA A 56 16.61 -23.13 -4.08
CA ALA A 56 16.56 -24.39 -3.35
C ALA A 56 15.56 -24.35 -2.18
N ALA A 57 15.39 -23.20 -1.52
CA ALA A 57 14.37 -23.02 -0.49
C ALA A 57 12.96 -23.08 -1.09
N VAL A 58 12.73 -22.41 -2.22
CA VAL A 58 11.44 -22.45 -2.94
C VAL A 58 11.11 -23.88 -3.38
N ASP A 59 12.09 -24.61 -3.95
CA ASP A 59 11.90 -25.99 -4.39
C ASP A 59 11.46 -26.90 -3.23
N ARG A 60 12.08 -26.78 -2.05
CA ARG A 60 11.66 -27.52 -0.85
C ARG A 60 10.20 -27.23 -0.49
N TRP A 61 9.77 -25.96 -0.48
CA TRP A 61 8.38 -25.58 -0.20
C TRP A 61 7.40 -26.15 -1.24
N CYS A 62 7.79 -26.15 -2.52
CA CYS A 62 7.01 -26.76 -3.59
C CYS A 62 6.91 -28.29 -3.43
N GLU A 63 8.02 -28.96 -3.13
CA GLU A 63 8.04 -30.41 -2.88
C GLU A 63 7.15 -30.80 -1.71
N ASP A 64 7.15 -30.04 -0.62
CA ASP A 64 6.28 -30.31 0.53
C ASP A 64 4.80 -30.19 0.13
N MET A 65 4.43 -29.19 -0.67
CA MET A 65 3.06 -29.03 -1.19
C MET A 65 2.69 -30.17 -2.16
N LEU A 66 3.60 -30.59 -3.04
CA LEU A 66 3.36 -31.66 -4.01
C LEU A 66 3.11 -33.04 -3.37
N ARG A 67 3.48 -33.23 -2.11
CA ARG A 67 3.19 -34.45 -1.35
C ARG A 67 1.79 -34.47 -0.73
N LEU A 68 1.07 -33.34 -0.80
CA LEU A 68 -0.28 -33.19 -0.23
C LEU A 68 -1.36 -33.41 -1.27
N SER A 69 -2.59 -33.64 -0.79
CA SER A 69 -3.75 -33.80 -1.69
C SER A 69 -4.05 -32.49 -2.45
N PRO A 70 -4.02 -32.47 -3.79
CA PRO A 70 -4.34 -31.29 -4.58
C PRO A 70 -5.72 -30.72 -4.26
N GLY A 71 -6.75 -31.55 -4.17
CA GLY A 71 -8.10 -31.11 -3.85
C GLY A 71 -8.22 -30.46 -2.46
N CYS A 72 -7.47 -30.95 -1.48
CA CYS A 72 -7.42 -30.29 -0.17
C CYS A 72 -6.73 -28.92 -0.25
N LEU A 73 -5.65 -28.80 -1.02
CA LEU A 73 -4.96 -27.53 -1.25
C LEU A 73 -5.86 -26.49 -1.96
N GLU A 74 -6.63 -26.94 -2.96
CA GLU A 74 -7.62 -26.11 -3.66
C GLU A 74 -8.69 -25.57 -2.70
N ILE A 75 -9.25 -26.43 -1.84
CA ILE A 75 -10.24 -26.03 -0.84
C ILE A 75 -9.66 -25.04 0.15
N LEU A 76 -8.45 -25.30 0.67
CA LEU A 76 -7.76 -24.40 1.60
C LEU A 76 -7.50 -23.04 0.95
N LYS A 77 -6.98 -23.02 -0.29
CA LYS A 77 -6.75 -21.79 -1.03
C LYS A 77 -8.05 -20.99 -1.19
N ALA A 78 -9.12 -21.62 -1.67
CA ALA A 78 -10.41 -20.97 -1.83
C ALA A 78 -10.96 -20.41 -0.50
N SER A 79 -10.75 -21.13 0.61
CA SER A 79 -11.16 -20.67 1.94
C SER A 79 -10.40 -19.44 2.41
N PHE A 80 -9.10 -19.34 2.12
CA PHE A 80 -8.32 -18.13 2.39
C PHE A 80 -8.71 -16.99 1.45
N ASP A 81 -8.94 -17.26 0.18
CA ASP A 81 -9.34 -16.25 -0.80
C ASP A 81 -10.68 -15.61 -0.41
N GLN A 82 -11.63 -16.37 0.15
CA GLN A 82 -12.90 -15.87 0.65
C GLN A 82 -12.76 -14.82 1.77
N MET A 83 -11.71 -14.91 2.60
CA MET A 83 -11.43 -13.85 3.59
C MET A 83 -11.13 -12.51 2.93
N MET A 84 -10.66 -12.52 1.68
CA MET A 84 -10.29 -11.31 0.93
C MET A 84 -11.51 -10.62 0.32
N ASP A 85 -12.61 -11.34 0.10
CA ASP A 85 -13.83 -10.79 -0.50
C ASP A 85 -14.42 -9.65 0.34
N GLY A 86 -14.32 -9.74 1.68
CA GLY A 86 -14.72 -8.67 2.59
C GLY A 86 -13.92 -7.36 2.44
N TYR A 87 -12.77 -7.40 1.78
CA TYR A 87 -11.93 -6.22 1.50
C TYR A 87 -12.05 -5.72 0.05
N ALA A 88 -12.73 -6.45 -0.83
CA ALA A 88 -12.84 -6.12 -2.24
C ALA A 88 -13.53 -4.76 -2.48
N GLU A 89 -14.53 -4.43 -1.65
CA GLU A 89 -15.28 -3.17 -1.71
C GLU A 89 -14.45 -1.95 -1.25
N MET A 90 -13.31 -2.16 -0.58
CA MET A 90 -12.45 -1.07 -0.09
C MET A 90 -11.63 -0.39 -1.20
N GLY A 91 -11.61 -0.96 -2.41
CA GLY A 91 -10.85 -0.43 -3.56
C GLY A 91 -11.35 0.92 -4.09
N VAL A 92 -12.48 1.42 -3.58
CA VAL A 92 -13.07 2.69 -4.02
C VAL A 92 -12.74 3.88 -3.11
N ILE A 93 -11.99 3.68 -2.02
CA ILE A 93 -11.74 4.73 -1.03
C ILE A 93 -10.99 5.90 -1.65
N SER A 94 -9.91 5.64 -2.40
CA SER A 94 -9.12 6.71 -3.05
C SER A 94 -9.96 7.49 -4.07
N SER A 95 -10.72 6.78 -4.90
CA SER A 95 -11.61 7.39 -5.90
C SER A 95 -12.75 8.19 -5.27
N SER A 96 -13.27 7.75 -4.11
CA SER A 96 -14.31 8.47 -3.37
C SER A 96 -13.79 9.74 -2.71
N MET A 97 -12.57 9.69 -2.15
CA MET A 97 -11.95 10.85 -1.49
C MET A 97 -11.35 11.84 -2.49
N TYR A 98 -10.74 11.34 -3.55
CA TYR A 98 -10.02 12.12 -4.56
C TYR A 98 -10.21 11.48 -5.94
N PRO A 99 -11.34 11.74 -6.64
CA PRO A 99 -11.64 11.11 -7.94
C PRO A 99 -10.54 11.30 -8.98
N ASP A 100 -9.95 12.49 -8.99
CA ASP A 100 -8.93 12.91 -9.97
C ASP A 100 -7.53 13.02 -9.35
N TRP A 101 -7.21 12.13 -8.37
CA TRP A 101 -5.97 12.22 -7.61
C TRP A 101 -4.71 12.46 -8.47
N PHE A 102 -4.55 11.70 -9.55
CA PHE A 102 -3.37 11.80 -10.40
C PHE A 102 -3.31 13.08 -11.25
N ASP A 103 -4.42 13.83 -11.34
CA ASP A 103 -4.49 15.12 -11.99
C ASP A 103 -4.24 16.28 -11.04
N LEU A 104 -4.38 16.04 -9.75
CA LEU A 104 -4.12 17.04 -8.73
C LEU A 104 -2.62 17.38 -8.62
N PRO A 105 -2.27 18.62 -8.24
CA PRO A 105 -0.88 19.04 -8.03
C PRO A 105 -0.11 18.14 -7.07
N GLU A 106 -0.71 17.73 -5.96
CA GLU A 106 -0.10 16.81 -4.97
C GLU A 106 0.13 15.42 -5.56
N GLY A 107 -0.81 14.92 -6.38
CA GLY A 107 -0.69 13.63 -7.07
C GLY A 107 0.48 13.60 -8.06
N LYS A 108 0.70 14.71 -8.77
CA LYS A 108 1.80 14.86 -9.75
C LYS A 108 3.17 15.09 -9.08
N GLU A 109 3.20 15.78 -7.94
CA GLU A 109 4.43 16.20 -7.27
C GLU A 109 5.33 15.04 -6.87
N GLY A 110 4.76 13.96 -6.33
CA GLY A 110 5.55 12.82 -5.87
C GLY A 110 6.30 12.12 -6.99
N GLY A 111 5.66 11.93 -8.15
CA GLY A 111 6.29 11.37 -9.35
C GLY A 111 7.37 12.30 -9.91
N ALA A 112 7.07 13.59 -10.04
CA ALA A 112 8.01 14.60 -10.52
C ALA A 112 9.26 14.68 -9.62
N ALA A 113 9.07 14.79 -8.32
CA ALA A 113 10.17 14.85 -7.35
C ALA A 113 11.06 13.60 -7.39
N PHE A 114 10.46 12.42 -7.61
CA PHE A 114 11.22 11.17 -7.76
C PHE A 114 12.11 11.16 -9.01
N VAL A 115 11.57 11.56 -10.16
CA VAL A 115 12.32 11.65 -11.43
C VAL A 115 13.43 12.69 -11.33
N GLU A 116 13.14 13.85 -10.74
CA GLU A 116 14.07 14.96 -10.55
C GLU A 116 15.06 14.75 -9.40
N LYS A 117 14.97 13.63 -8.66
CA LYS A 117 15.82 13.27 -7.51
C LYS A 117 15.86 14.34 -6.42
N ARG A 118 14.74 15.03 -6.20
CA ARG A 118 14.57 16.05 -5.15
C ARG A 118 13.57 15.60 -4.08
N LYS A 119 13.51 16.36 -2.98
CA LYS A 119 12.46 16.17 -1.97
C LYS A 119 11.12 16.69 -2.50
N PRO A 120 9.99 15.98 -2.28
CA PRO A 120 8.67 16.47 -2.65
C PRO A 120 8.22 17.60 -1.72
N ARG A 121 7.41 18.51 -2.28
CA ARG A 121 6.91 19.72 -1.60
C ARG A 121 5.41 19.62 -1.34
N PHE A 122 4.94 18.52 -0.77
CA PHE A 122 3.52 18.26 -0.57
C PHE A 122 2.80 19.30 0.27
N TRP A 123 3.43 19.74 1.36
CA TRP A 123 2.82 20.71 2.27
C TRP A 123 2.72 22.11 1.67
N GLU A 124 3.72 22.56 0.92
CA GLU A 124 3.67 23.81 0.18
C GLU A 124 2.53 23.84 -0.85
N ILE A 125 2.28 22.70 -1.50
CA ILE A 125 1.17 22.56 -2.46
C ILE A 125 -0.16 22.66 -1.74
N ARG A 126 -0.34 21.96 -0.63
CA ARG A 126 -1.57 22.00 0.16
C ARG A 126 -1.87 23.38 0.75
N GLU A 127 -0.85 24.07 1.24
CA GLU A 127 -0.99 25.44 1.74
C GLU A 127 -1.50 26.39 0.65
N ARG A 128 -0.89 26.34 -0.54
CA ARG A 128 -1.35 27.14 -1.70
C ARG A 128 -2.77 26.82 -2.13
N GLU A 129 -3.14 25.55 -2.16
CA GLU A 129 -4.50 25.15 -2.49
C GLU A 129 -5.52 25.62 -1.44
N ALA A 130 -5.18 25.57 -0.17
CA ALA A 130 -6.02 26.07 0.91
C ALA A 130 -6.22 27.59 0.80
N GLU A 131 -5.14 28.35 0.58
CA GLU A 131 -5.22 29.80 0.35
C GLU A 131 -6.08 30.17 -0.87
N LEU A 132 -5.92 29.43 -1.97
CA LEU A 132 -6.72 29.66 -3.18
C LEU A 132 -8.21 29.41 -2.93
N ARG A 133 -8.55 28.32 -2.25
CA ARG A 133 -9.94 27.99 -1.89
C ARG A 133 -10.55 29.07 -1.00
N GLN A 134 -9.79 29.58 -0.03
CA GLN A 134 -10.25 30.67 0.83
C GLN A 134 -10.54 31.94 0.04
N ARG A 135 -9.64 32.38 -0.84
CA ARG A 135 -9.83 33.54 -1.71
C ARG A 135 -11.07 33.42 -2.59
N LEU A 136 -11.26 32.25 -3.22
CA LEU A 136 -12.42 32.01 -4.07
C LEU A 136 -13.73 32.00 -3.27
N ALA A 137 -13.74 31.52 -2.05
CA ALA A 137 -14.89 31.59 -1.16
C ALA A 137 -15.25 33.05 -0.82
N GLU A 138 -14.26 33.86 -0.42
CA GLU A 138 -14.43 35.30 -0.12
C GLU A 138 -14.93 36.08 -1.32
N GLU A 139 -14.42 35.81 -2.54
CA GLU A 139 -14.89 36.43 -3.77
C GLU A 139 -16.33 36.04 -4.11
N SER A 140 -16.71 34.78 -3.86
CA SER A 140 -18.09 34.30 -4.08
C SER A 140 -19.09 34.95 -3.12
N GLU A 141 -18.69 35.19 -1.88
CA GLU A 141 -19.52 35.89 -0.91
C GLU A 141 -19.70 37.39 -1.23
N ARG A 142 -18.69 38.06 -1.77
CA ARG A 142 -18.76 39.47 -2.19
C ARG A 142 -19.66 39.70 -3.41
N LYS A 143 -19.94 38.65 -4.19
CA LYS A 143 -20.79 38.74 -5.40
C LYS A 143 -22.27 38.42 -5.14
N LYS A 144 -22.60 38.02 -3.92
CA LYS A 144 -23.98 37.81 -3.46
C LYS A 144 -24.55 39.06 -2.80
#